data_c39c8ff211f89976c168817e895ec143
#
_entry.id   c39c8ff211f89976c168817e895ec143
#
_cell.length_a   1.000
_cell.length_b   1.000
_cell.length_c   1.000
_cell.angle_alpha   90.00
_cell.angle_beta   90.00
_cell.angle_gamma   90.00
#
_symmetry.space_group_name_H-M   'P 1'
#
loop_
_entity.id
_entity.type
_entity.pdbx_description
1 polymer ?
#
loop_
_entity_poly.entity_id
_entity_poly.type
_entity_poly.pdbx_seq_one_letter_code
_entity_poly.pdbx_strand_id
1 'polypeptide(L)'
;MDPVPSSLHGGFELPYYVTRSIVARTVTDVMRLSTEALLILVSLADGPKHGYAIQQDIQVVSGRRLGPGTLYGAIARLEGAGLIEAMMERGARRPYRLTPAGTKHLRAELESLKGLTRAGTRRLAAR
;
A
#
# COMPACT_ATOMS: atom_id res chain seq x y z
N MET A 1 -33.26 -18.92 -9.46
CA MET A 1 -32.79 -18.42 -9.07
C MET A 1 -32.18 -18.12 -8.90
N ASP A 2 -32.13 -18.52 -8.65
CA ASP A 2 -31.30 -17.91 -8.37
C ASP A 2 -30.88 -17.63 -8.06
N PRO A 3 -30.86 -17.97 -7.87
CA PRO A 3 -30.39 -17.35 -7.21
C PRO A 3 -30.22 -16.65 -7.20
N VAL A 4 -30.67 -16.60 -6.97
CA VAL A 4 -30.28 -15.78 -6.65
C VAL A 4 -30.44 -15.48 -6.32
N PRO A 5 -30.74 -15.72 -6.23
CA PRO A 5 -30.59 -15.18 -5.71
C PRO A 5 -30.71 -14.84 -5.37
N SER A 6 -31.21 -15.02 -4.98
CA SER A 6 -31.05 -14.53 -4.45
C SER A 6 -30.93 -14.06 -4.50
N SER A 7 -31.30 -14.03 -4.45
CA SER A 7 -30.82 -13.35 -4.39
C SER A 7 -30.60 -12.87 -4.67
N LEU A 8 -31.23 -12.93 -4.74
CA LEU A 8 -30.76 -12.39 -4.91
C LEU A 8 -30.86 -12.06 -4.81
N HIS A 9 -31.38 -12.15 -4.48
CA HIS A 9 -31.13 -11.80 -4.24
C HIS A 9 -31.13 -11.18 -4.14
N GLY A 10 -31.72 -10.95 -4.02
CA GLY A 10 -31.56 -10.48 -3.64
C GLY A 10 -31.36 -10.13 -3.71
N GLY A 11 -32.93 -9.89 -2.58
CA GLY A 11 -31.82 -9.17 -2.40
C GLY A 11 -30.80 -9.71 -3.27
N PHE A 12 -30.49 -8.91 -3.89
CA PHE A 12 -29.49 -9.42 -4.68
C PHE A 12 -28.33 -9.73 -3.82
N GLU A 13 -28.05 -10.94 -3.82
CA GLU A 13 -26.94 -11.33 -3.05
C GLU A 13 -25.82 -11.66 -3.98
N LEU A 14 -24.77 -10.91 -3.90
CA LEU A 14 -23.61 -11.17 -4.71
C LEU A 14 -23.01 -12.49 -4.31
N PRO A 15 -22.56 -13.27 -5.27
CA PRO A 15 -21.83 -14.46 -4.95
C PRO A 15 -20.67 -14.14 -4.04
N TYR A 16 -20.38 -15.05 -3.13
CA TYR A 16 -19.34 -14.81 -2.16
C TYR A 16 -18.01 -14.43 -2.78
N TYR A 17 -17.63 -15.12 -3.87
CA TYR A 17 -16.36 -14.84 -4.49
C TYR A 17 -16.31 -13.44 -5.11
N VAL A 18 -17.45 -12.98 -5.62
CA VAL A 18 -17.53 -11.65 -6.16
C VAL A 18 -17.40 -10.62 -5.05
N THR A 19 -18.09 -10.86 -3.95
CA THR A 19 -18.01 -9.98 -2.80
C THR A 19 -16.59 -9.92 -2.26
N ARG A 20 -15.94 -11.08 -2.15
CA ARG A 20 -14.57 -11.13 -1.70
C ARG A 20 -13.64 -10.33 -2.61
N SER A 21 -13.82 -10.52 -3.90
CA SER A 21 -12.98 -9.84 -4.88
C SER A 21 -13.17 -8.34 -4.80
N ILE A 22 -14.42 -7.90 -4.68
CA ILE A 22 -14.73 -6.48 -4.56
C ILE A 22 -14.17 -5.91 -3.27
N VAL A 23 -14.34 -6.64 -2.18
CA VAL A 23 -13.82 -6.19 -0.88
C VAL A 23 -12.30 -6.09 -0.93
N ALA A 24 -11.63 -7.09 -1.49
CA ALA A 24 -10.19 -7.06 -1.58
C ALA A 24 -9.70 -5.88 -2.41
N ARG A 25 -10.37 -5.63 -3.53
CA ARG A 25 -10.03 -4.51 -4.37
C ARG A 25 -10.31 -3.20 -3.69
N THR A 26 -11.47 -3.10 -3.02
CA THR A 26 -11.86 -1.91 -2.29
C THR A 26 -10.89 -1.63 -1.16
N VAL A 27 -10.47 -2.66 -0.45
CA VAL A 27 -9.47 -2.49 0.60
C VAL A 27 -8.17 -1.96 0.03
N THR A 28 -7.74 -2.48 -1.12
CA THR A 28 -6.54 -1.99 -1.79
C THR A 28 -6.72 -0.56 -2.25
N ASP A 29 -7.88 -0.23 -2.80
CA ASP A 29 -8.16 1.11 -3.31
C ASP A 29 -8.42 2.10 -2.19
N VAL A 30 -9.21 1.71 -1.21
CA VAL A 30 -9.55 2.57 -0.07
C VAL A 30 -8.38 2.66 0.86
N MET A 31 -7.59 1.61 0.93
CA MET A 31 -6.32 1.70 1.60
C MET A 31 -5.33 2.37 0.68
N ARG A 32 -5.83 3.37 -0.02
CA ARG A 32 -4.91 4.31 -0.59
C ARG A 32 -3.84 4.43 0.43
N LEU A 33 -2.66 4.12 0.00
CA LEU A 33 -1.56 4.06 0.91
C LEU A 33 -1.60 5.28 1.81
N SER A 34 -1.60 5.04 3.10
CA SER A 34 -1.36 6.14 4.02
C SER A 34 0.00 6.72 3.66
N THR A 35 0.25 7.94 4.09
CA THR A 35 1.54 8.54 3.83
C THR A 35 2.65 7.67 4.37
N GLU A 36 2.44 7.07 5.54
CA GLU A 36 3.44 6.20 6.15
C GLU A 36 3.72 4.96 5.29
N ALA A 37 2.66 4.35 4.78
CA ALA A 37 2.81 3.17 3.93
C ALA A 37 3.54 3.54 2.64
N LEU A 38 3.17 4.66 2.04
CA LEU A 38 3.82 5.13 0.82
C LEU A 38 5.31 5.36 1.05
N LEU A 39 5.65 6.00 2.17
CA LEU A 39 7.06 6.26 2.50
C LEU A 39 7.84 4.95 2.64
N ILE A 40 7.22 3.93 3.25
CA ILE A 40 7.88 2.64 3.39
C ILE A 40 8.13 2.00 2.02
N LEU A 41 7.12 2.04 1.13
CA LEU A 41 7.30 1.47 -0.20
C LEU A 41 8.37 2.22 -0.99
N VAL A 42 8.41 3.55 -0.87
CA VAL A 42 9.43 4.35 -1.54
C VAL A 42 10.82 3.97 -1.00
N SER A 43 10.92 3.80 0.32
CA SER A 43 12.18 3.42 0.93
C SER A 43 12.70 2.09 0.39
N LEU A 44 11.79 1.15 0.14
CA LEU A 44 12.17 -0.18 -0.33
C LEU A 44 12.34 -0.27 -1.84
N ALA A 45 12.07 0.82 -2.56
CA ALA A 45 12.12 0.80 -4.02
C ALA A 45 13.51 0.53 -4.57
N ASP A 46 14.55 0.90 -3.84
CA ASP A 46 15.93 0.70 -4.30
C ASP A 46 16.59 -0.54 -3.70
N GLY A 47 15.85 -1.33 -2.93
CA GLY A 47 16.38 -2.57 -2.40
C GLY A 47 15.87 -2.89 -1.01
N PRO A 48 16.14 -4.11 -0.55
CA PRO A 48 15.67 -4.54 0.78
C PRO A 48 16.31 -3.75 1.91
N LYS A 49 15.56 -3.58 2.99
CA LYS A 49 16.05 -2.89 4.18
C LYS A 49 15.42 -3.49 5.43
N HIS A 50 16.18 -3.50 6.49
CA HIS A 50 15.64 -3.79 7.82
C HIS A 50 14.81 -2.61 8.31
N GLY A 51 13.92 -2.88 9.26
CA GLY A 51 13.01 -1.84 9.77
C GLY A 51 13.72 -0.58 10.22
N TYR A 52 14.83 -0.72 10.93
CA TYR A 52 15.56 0.45 11.41
C TYR A 52 16.09 1.29 10.23
N ALA A 53 16.60 0.62 9.21
CA ALA A 53 17.10 1.34 8.03
C ALA A 53 15.96 2.02 7.28
N ILE A 54 14.78 1.39 7.23
CA ILE A 54 13.60 2.02 6.65
C ILE A 54 13.28 3.31 7.41
N GLN A 55 13.30 3.24 8.73
CA GLN A 55 12.99 4.39 9.57
C GLN A 55 13.94 5.55 9.31
N GLN A 56 15.23 5.26 9.23
CA GLN A 56 16.22 6.28 8.96
C GLN A 56 16.08 6.84 7.55
N ASP A 57 15.81 5.98 6.58
CA ASP A 57 15.67 6.40 5.21
C ASP A 57 14.46 7.30 5.02
N ILE A 58 13.35 6.99 5.67
CA ILE A 58 12.15 7.81 5.61
C ILE A 58 12.46 9.23 6.10
N GLN A 59 13.25 9.35 7.15
CA GLN A 59 13.61 10.65 7.66
C GLN A 59 14.44 11.43 6.65
N VAL A 60 15.36 10.76 5.96
CA VAL A 60 16.17 11.39 4.93
C VAL A 60 15.31 11.83 3.76
N VAL A 61 14.42 10.97 3.30
CA VAL A 61 13.64 11.22 2.09
C VAL A 61 12.55 12.27 2.33
N SER A 62 11.92 12.24 3.48
CA SER A 62 10.73 13.05 3.71
C SER A 62 10.87 14.07 4.83
N GLY A 63 11.91 13.99 5.62
CA GLY A 63 12.04 14.83 6.80
C GLY A 63 11.14 14.41 7.94
N ARG A 64 10.35 13.35 7.77
CA ARG A 64 9.42 12.88 8.79
C ARG A 64 10.05 11.78 9.61
N ARG A 65 9.75 11.79 10.89
CA ARG A 65 10.22 10.76 11.78
C ARG A 65 9.03 9.92 12.24
N LEU A 66 9.06 8.64 11.92
CA LEU A 66 8.02 7.72 12.36
C LEU A 66 8.45 7.04 13.64
N GLY A 67 7.54 6.99 14.60
CA GLY A 67 7.79 6.21 15.80
C GLY A 67 7.75 4.72 15.48
N PRO A 68 8.37 3.89 16.35
CA PRO A 68 8.40 2.44 16.08
C PRO A 68 7.02 1.81 15.93
N GLY A 69 6.07 2.22 16.75
CA GLY A 69 4.72 1.67 16.66
C GLY A 69 4.07 1.96 15.33
N THR A 70 4.18 3.19 14.87
CA THR A 70 3.63 3.60 13.58
C THR A 70 4.32 2.86 12.44
N LEU A 71 5.64 2.79 12.50
CA LEU A 71 6.42 2.13 11.47
C LEU A 71 6.07 0.65 11.37
N TYR A 72 6.15 -0.08 12.48
CA TYR A 72 5.94 -1.52 12.43
C TYR A 72 4.48 -1.88 12.23
N GLY A 73 3.55 -1.01 12.65
CA GLY A 73 2.15 -1.19 12.33
C GLY A 73 1.90 -1.09 10.83
N ALA A 74 2.53 -0.10 10.19
CA ALA A 74 2.38 0.05 8.75
C ALA A 74 3.06 -1.10 8.00
N ILE A 75 4.23 -1.54 8.47
CA ILE A 75 4.91 -2.69 7.88
C ILE A 75 4.01 -3.92 7.94
N ALA A 76 3.37 -4.15 9.09
CA ALA A 76 2.49 -5.31 9.24
C ALA A 76 1.32 -5.25 8.28
N ARG A 77 0.74 -4.07 8.09
CA ARG A 77 -0.36 -3.92 7.16
C ARG A 77 0.07 -4.14 5.73
N LEU A 78 1.23 -3.62 5.36
CA LEU A 78 1.77 -3.81 4.01
C LEU A 78 2.09 -5.28 3.74
N GLU A 79 2.64 -5.96 4.74
CA GLU A 79 2.91 -7.38 4.66
C GLU A 79 1.61 -8.16 4.49
N GLY A 80 0.62 -7.83 5.29
CA GLY A 80 -0.68 -8.48 5.21
C GLY A 80 -1.37 -8.28 3.88
N ALA A 81 -1.12 -7.14 3.23
CA ALA A 81 -1.67 -6.84 1.92
C ALA A 81 -0.84 -7.44 0.78
N GLY A 82 0.29 -8.06 1.09
CA GLY A 82 1.13 -8.68 0.07
C GLY A 82 1.97 -7.72 -0.73
N LEU A 83 2.16 -6.50 -0.24
CA LEU A 83 2.92 -5.49 -0.96
C LEU A 83 4.39 -5.51 -0.61
N ILE A 84 4.72 -6.01 0.56
CA ILE A 84 6.11 -6.25 0.97
C ILE A 84 6.18 -7.62 1.60
N GLU A 85 7.38 -8.16 1.70
CA GLU A 85 7.59 -9.43 2.36
C GLU A 85 8.92 -9.42 3.08
N ALA A 86 8.96 -10.17 4.19
CA ALA A 86 10.19 -10.33 4.93
C ALA A 86 11.04 -11.38 4.23
N MET A 87 12.31 -11.11 4.08
CA MET A 87 13.23 -12.07 3.48
C MET A 87 13.73 -13.03 4.54
N MET A 88 13.99 -14.25 4.12
CA MET A 88 14.59 -15.22 5.01
C MET A 88 16.04 -14.84 5.22
N GLU A 89 16.45 -14.81 6.49
CA GLU A 89 17.79 -14.46 6.82
C GLU A 89 18.16 -15.13 8.13
N ARG A 90 19.41 -15.43 8.31
CA ARG A 90 19.88 -15.99 9.56
C ARG A 90 19.80 -14.91 10.63
N GLY A 91 19.35 -15.30 11.81
CA GLY A 91 19.26 -14.40 12.93
C GLY A 91 17.89 -13.82 13.11
N ALA A 92 17.76 -12.89 14.05
CA ALA A 92 16.48 -12.37 14.48
C ALA A 92 15.95 -11.30 13.55
N ARG A 93 16.80 -10.64 12.78
CA ARG A 93 16.40 -9.53 11.94
C ARG A 93 16.22 -9.98 10.52
N ARG A 94 15.14 -9.53 9.90
CA ARG A 94 14.83 -9.84 8.52
C ARG A 94 14.67 -8.54 7.75
N PRO A 95 15.33 -8.40 6.61
CA PRO A 95 15.04 -7.27 5.77
C PRO A 95 13.69 -7.47 5.08
N TYR A 96 13.08 -6.38 4.72
CA TYR A 96 11.84 -6.37 3.96
C TYR A 96 12.13 -5.94 2.54
N ARG A 97 11.35 -6.43 1.61
CA ARG A 97 11.49 -6.02 0.21
C ARG A 97 10.11 -5.86 -0.43
N LEU A 98 10.06 -5.09 -1.50
CA LEU A 98 8.85 -5.00 -2.29
C LEU A 98 8.57 -6.33 -2.96
N THR A 99 7.30 -6.71 -2.99
CA THR A 99 6.86 -7.81 -3.85
C THR A 99 6.57 -7.24 -5.24
N PRO A 100 6.38 -8.09 -6.25
CA PRO A 100 5.92 -7.59 -7.55
C PRO A 100 4.62 -6.79 -7.44
N ALA A 101 3.70 -7.22 -6.58
CA ALA A 101 2.47 -6.48 -6.34
C ALA A 101 2.76 -5.13 -5.72
N GLY A 102 3.70 -5.07 -4.78
CA GLY A 102 4.10 -3.81 -4.15
C GLY A 102 4.73 -2.85 -5.13
N THR A 103 5.58 -3.37 -6.01
CA THR A 103 6.19 -2.53 -7.04
C THR A 103 5.14 -1.94 -7.96
N LYS A 104 4.20 -2.77 -8.40
CA LYS A 104 3.13 -2.32 -9.27
C LYS A 104 2.26 -1.27 -8.58
N HIS A 105 1.92 -1.51 -7.33
CA HIS A 105 1.09 -0.60 -6.57
C HIS A 105 1.79 0.74 -6.34
N LEU A 106 3.06 0.69 -6.00
CA LEU A 106 3.85 1.90 -5.79
C LEU A 106 3.94 2.72 -7.08
N ARG A 107 4.20 2.03 -8.20
CA ARG A 107 4.31 2.71 -9.48
C ARG A 107 3.01 3.44 -9.84
N ALA A 108 1.88 2.77 -9.63
CA ALA A 108 0.58 3.37 -9.90
C ALA A 108 0.31 4.57 -8.99
N GLU A 109 0.68 4.45 -7.73
CA GLU A 109 0.48 5.53 -6.78
C GLU A 109 1.33 6.74 -7.14
N LEU A 110 2.58 6.51 -7.52
CA LEU A 110 3.47 7.60 -7.91
C LEU A 110 2.97 8.30 -9.16
N GLU A 111 2.42 7.56 -10.13
CA GLU A 111 1.84 8.17 -11.31
C GLU A 111 0.63 9.04 -10.96
N SER A 112 -0.18 8.55 -10.04
CA SER A 112 -1.35 9.31 -9.59
C SER A 112 -0.94 10.61 -8.91
N LEU A 113 0.06 10.55 -8.04
CA LEU A 113 0.56 11.73 -7.34
C LEU A 113 1.20 12.73 -8.31
N LYS A 114 1.88 12.21 -9.31
CA LYS A 114 2.50 13.04 -10.33
C LYS A 114 1.43 13.82 -11.10
N GLY A 115 0.35 13.14 -11.47
CA GLY A 115 -0.76 13.78 -12.16
C GLY A 115 -1.43 14.84 -11.29
N LEU A 116 -1.63 14.52 -10.02
CA LEU A 116 -2.23 15.45 -9.09
C LEU A 116 -1.36 16.69 -8.91
N THR A 117 -0.06 16.48 -8.74
CA THR A 117 0.90 17.57 -8.59
C THR A 117 0.86 18.48 -9.80
N ARG A 118 0.85 17.87 -10.99
CA ARG A 118 0.82 18.62 -12.24
C ARG A 118 -0.43 19.46 -12.35
N ALA A 119 -1.58 18.87 -12.03
CA ALA A 119 -2.85 19.57 -12.10
C ALA A 119 -2.91 20.74 -11.12
N GLY A 120 -2.49 20.50 -9.89
CA GLY A 120 -2.51 21.54 -8.86
C GLY A 120 -1.59 22.70 -9.20
N THR A 121 -0.39 22.39 -9.62
CA THR A 121 0.60 23.40 -9.97
C THR A 121 0.09 24.26 -11.13
N ARG A 122 -0.51 23.61 -12.14
CA ARG A 122 -1.05 24.34 -13.29
C ARG A 122 -2.18 25.26 -12.89
N ARG A 123 -3.07 24.77 -12.03
CA ARG A 123 -4.22 25.58 -11.61
C ARG A 123 -3.80 26.77 -10.76
N LEU A 124 -2.80 26.58 -9.90
CA LEU A 124 -2.28 27.69 -9.10
C LEU A 124 -1.65 28.75 -10.00
N ALA A 125 -0.95 28.32 -11.04
CA ALA A 125 -0.30 29.25 -11.94
C ALA A 125 -1.31 30.04 -12.79
N ALA A 126 -2.52 29.53 -12.96
CA ALA A 126 -3.53 30.19 -13.78
C ALA A 126 -4.36 31.21 -13.00
N ARG A 127 -4.17 31.34 -11.68
CA ARG A 127 -4.92 32.28 -10.87
C ARG A 127 -4.61 33.71 -11.21
#